data_b6edced299e373c54ee765879735b1a4
#
_entry.id   b6edced299e373c54ee765879735b1a4
#
_cell.length_a   1.000
_cell.length_b   1.000
_cell.length_c   1.000
_cell.angle_alpha   90.00
_cell.angle_beta   90.00
_cell.angle_gamma   90.00
#
_symmetry.space_group_name_H-M   'P 1'
#
loop_
_entity.id
_entity.type
_entity.pdbx_description
1 polymer ?
#
loop_
_entity_poly.entity_id
_entity_poly.type
_entity_poly.pdbx_seq_one_letter_code
_entity_poly.pdbx_strand_id
1 'polypeptide(L)'
;MGTGPIALGILWDNVATEENGILTVNIHTNKETDKWSLTHEMPNVGKISLTLKYDTAAGFRIYDWMGDDLKLSVCGKEITSKTEKGIIYAEGLLAGDLITLEFPIETVEKKEFFAGREYTEFWRGGDMVDLLPRGEHIRLYQRDLSLDPYYPLPDDVEYTGVADRGPTQQKSQNKK
;
A
#
# COMPACT_ATOMS: atom_id res chain seq x y z
N MET A 1 26.63 0.30 -9.22
CA MET A 1 25.69 -0.63 -8.56
C MET A 1 24.66 0.21 -7.83
N GLY A 2 23.37 0.01 -8.11
CA GLY A 2 22.31 0.85 -7.52
C GLY A 2 22.04 0.49 -6.06
N THR A 3 21.83 1.50 -5.24
CA THR A 3 21.46 1.39 -3.82
C THR A 3 20.01 0.92 -3.59
N GLY A 4 19.19 0.84 -4.65
CA GLY A 4 17.78 0.49 -4.59
C GLY A 4 17.45 -0.85 -3.88
N PRO A 5 18.13 -1.96 -4.19
CA PRO A 5 17.84 -3.24 -3.53
C PRO A 5 18.10 -3.21 -2.02
N ILE A 6 19.12 -2.46 -1.58
CA ILE A 6 19.46 -2.33 -0.15
C ILE A 6 18.36 -1.54 0.59
N ALA A 7 17.88 -0.46 -0.01
CA ALA A 7 16.80 0.34 0.57
C ALA A 7 15.50 -0.47 0.72
N LEU A 8 15.15 -1.28 -0.27
CA LEU A 8 13.99 -2.18 -0.20
C LEU A 8 14.14 -3.23 0.91
N GLY A 9 15.35 -3.78 1.08
CA GLY A 9 15.63 -4.71 2.18
C GLY A 9 15.43 -4.05 3.54
N ILE A 10 15.96 -2.85 3.73
CA ILE A 10 15.78 -2.08 4.98
C ILE A 10 14.29 -1.79 5.24
N LEU A 11 13.53 -1.38 4.22
CA LEU A 11 12.09 -1.13 4.35
C LEU A 11 11.35 -2.42 4.73
N TRP A 12 11.69 -3.53 4.08
CA TRP A 12 11.09 -4.83 4.37
C TRP A 12 11.35 -5.30 5.79
N ASP A 13 12.56 -5.12 6.31
CA ASP A 13 12.92 -5.49 7.68
C ASP A 13 12.21 -4.62 8.72
N ASN A 14 11.86 -3.38 8.36
CA ASN A 14 11.21 -2.41 9.24
C ASN A 14 9.69 -2.27 9.00
N VAL A 15 9.05 -3.22 8.31
CA VAL A 15 7.57 -3.26 8.17
C VAL A 15 6.90 -3.19 9.52
N ALA A 16 7.40 -3.93 10.50
CA ALA A 16 7.04 -3.76 11.90
C ALA A 16 8.28 -3.88 12.77
N THR A 17 8.34 -3.08 13.82
CA THR A 17 9.44 -3.03 14.80
C THR A 17 8.91 -3.30 16.19
N GLU A 18 9.69 -4.01 17.00
CA GLU A 18 9.36 -4.27 18.40
C GLU A 18 10.27 -3.44 19.31
N GLU A 19 9.69 -2.58 20.10
CA GLU A 19 10.39 -1.72 21.04
C GLU A 19 9.63 -1.61 22.36
N ASN A 20 10.32 -1.82 23.48
CA ASN A 20 9.73 -1.77 24.81
C ASN A 20 8.48 -2.65 25.02
N GLY A 21 8.43 -3.81 24.37
CA GLY A 21 7.29 -4.73 24.45
C GLY A 21 6.07 -4.29 23.63
N ILE A 22 6.25 -3.41 22.66
CA ILE A 22 5.20 -2.96 21.74
C ILE A 22 5.63 -3.28 20.32
N LEU A 23 4.81 -4.03 19.61
CA LEU A 23 4.96 -4.27 18.18
C LEU A 23 4.32 -3.11 17.41
N THR A 24 5.13 -2.29 16.72
CA THR A 24 4.63 -1.18 15.92
C THR A 24 4.69 -1.50 14.43
N VAL A 25 3.54 -1.52 13.77
CA VAL A 25 3.43 -1.64 12.32
C VAL A 25 3.75 -0.28 11.70
N ASN A 26 4.87 -0.19 11.00
CA ASN A 26 5.35 1.04 10.37
C ASN A 26 4.94 1.16 8.91
N ILE A 27 4.86 0.05 8.18
CA ILE A 27 4.53 0.00 6.76
C ILE A 27 3.37 -0.96 6.54
N HIS A 28 2.31 -0.48 5.92
CA HIS A 28 1.09 -1.25 5.70
C HIS A 28 1.23 -2.10 4.43
N THR A 29 1.86 -3.25 4.54
CA THR A 29 2.05 -4.22 3.46
C THR A 29 1.84 -5.64 3.97
N ASN A 30 1.51 -6.56 3.05
CA ASN A 30 1.34 -7.96 3.43
C ASN A 30 2.70 -8.56 3.81
N LYS A 31 2.78 -9.08 5.02
CA LYS A 31 3.98 -9.77 5.51
C LYS A 31 3.60 -10.80 6.56
N GLU A 32 4.18 -11.98 6.45
CA GLU A 32 4.06 -13.03 7.45
C GLU A 32 5.41 -13.37 8.05
N THR A 33 5.41 -13.57 9.37
CA THR A 33 6.58 -13.97 10.16
C THR A 33 6.21 -15.11 11.10
N ASP A 34 7.16 -15.63 11.84
CA ASP A 34 6.95 -16.59 12.93
C ASP A 34 6.19 -15.98 14.11
N LYS A 35 6.24 -14.65 14.29
CA LYS A 35 5.66 -13.92 15.41
C LYS A 35 4.32 -13.25 15.10
N TRP A 36 4.08 -12.85 13.86
CA TRP A 36 2.87 -12.11 13.46
C TRP A 36 2.60 -12.24 11.97
N SER A 37 1.37 -11.96 11.56
CA SER A 37 0.93 -11.85 10.17
C SER A 37 0.20 -10.54 9.95
N LEU A 38 0.59 -9.79 8.93
CA LEU A 38 0.01 -8.51 8.55
C LEU A 38 -0.59 -8.62 7.15
N THR A 39 -1.83 -8.16 7.00
CA THR A 39 -2.53 -8.09 5.73
C THR A 39 -3.25 -6.76 5.56
N HIS A 40 -3.50 -6.33 4.33
CA HIS A 40 -4.28 -5.14 4.04
C HIS A 40 -5.17 -5.33 2.82
N GLU A 41 -6.22 -4.51 2.72
CA GLU A 41 -7.17 -4.50 1.61
C GLU A 41 -7.08 -3.22 0.75
N MET A 42 -6.05 -2.40 1.00
CA MET A 42 -5.79 -1.18 0.22
C MET A 42 -5.36 -1.53 -1.22
N PRO A 43 -5.65 -0.68 -2.21
CA PRO A 43 -6.26 0.66 -2.09
C PRO A 43 -7.79 0.66 -2.13
N ASN A 44 -8.47 -0.48 -2.13
CA ASN A 44 -9.92 -0.55 -2.29
C ASN A 44 -10.66 -0.27 -0.99
N VAL A 45 -10.20 -0.88 0.10
CA VAL A 45 -10.78 -0.74 1.43
C VAL A 45 -9.68 -0.31 2.38
N GLY A 46 -9.95 0.71 3.18
CA GLY A 46 -9.05 1.17 4.24
C GLY A 46 -9.08 0.21 5.41
N LYS A 47 -8.41 -0.92 5.25
CA LYS A 47 -8.37 -1.95 6.27
C LYS A 47 -7.02 -2.63 6.32
N ILE A 48 -6.50 -2.71 7.54
CA ILE A 48 -5.24 -3.38 7.87
C ILE A 48 -5.53 -4.35 9.01
N SER A 49 -5.04 -5.58 8.88
CA SER A 49 -5.27 -6.64 9.85
C SER A 49 -3.94 -7.24 10.31
N LEU A 50 -3.73 -7.26 11.62
CA LEU A 50 -2.56 -7.83 12.27
C LEU A 50 -3.00 -9.00 13.15
N THR A 51 -2.47 -10.18 12.89
CA THR A 51 -2.66 -11.36 13.74
C THR A 51 -1.40 -11.59 14.55
N LEU A 52 -1.52 -11.67 15.87
CA LEU A 52 -0.42 -11.93 16.78
C LEU A 52 -0.24 -13.44 17.03
N LYS A 53 1.00 -13.87 17.18
CA LYS A 53 1.36 -15.24 17.54
C LYS A 53 2.01 -15.32 18.95
N TYR A 54 2.03 -14.20 19.69
CA TYR A 54 2.53 -14.06 21.04
C TYR A 54 1.86 -12.89 21.76
N ASP A 55 1.95 -12.84 23.08
CA ASP A 55 1.36 -11.79 23.90
C ASP A 55 2.20 -10.51 23.79
N THR A 56 1.58 -9.39 23.40
CA THR A 56 2.27 -8.10 23.27
C THR A 56 1.25 -6.95 23.25
N ALA A 57 1.71 -5.71 23.28
CA ALA A 57 0.93 -4.58 22.80
C ALA A 57 1.23 -4.34 21.33
N ALA A 58 0.29 -3.78 20.58
CA ALA A 58 0.51 -3.47 19.17
C ALA A 58 0.05 -2.06 18.83
N GLY A 59 0.73 -1.44 17.86
CA GLY A 59 0.39 -0.13 17.34
C GLY A 59 0.49 -0.09 15.82
N PHE A 60 -0.32 0.78 15.21
CA PHE A 60 -0.28 1.06 13.78
C PHE A 60 0.11 2.52 13.58
N ARG A 61 1.09 2.74 12.70
CA ARG A 61 1.44 4.09 12.26
C ARG A 61 0.30 4.66 11.43
N ILE A 62 -0.14 5.86 11.81
CA ILE A 62 -1.15 6.62 11.08
C ILE A 62 -0.44 7.53 10.08
N TYR A 63 -0.95 7.56 8.85
CA TYR A 63 -0.51 8.48 7.81
C TYR A 63 -1.56 9.57 7.59
N ASP A 64 -1.14 10.75 7.18
CA ASP A 64 -2.01 11.93 7.00
C ASP A 64 -3.19 11.67 6.04
N TRP A 65 -3.00 10.79 5.06
CA TRP A 65 -4.03 10.44 4.08
C TRP A 65 -5.12 9.49 4.64
N MET A 66 -4.95 8.92 5.83
CA MET A 66 -5.94 8.03 6.45
C MET A 66 -7.11 8.78 7.09
N GLY A 67 -6.98 10.10 7.27
CA GLY A 67 -7.97 10.94 7.93
C GLY A 67 -8.10 10.68 9.44
N ASP A 68 -9.15 11.23 10.02
CA ASP A 68 -9.38 11.21 11.48
C ASP A 68 -10.37 10.12 11.92
N ASP A 69 -11.18 9.57 11.00
CA ASP A 69 -12.19 8.53 11.32
C ASP A 69 -11.56 7.14 11.34
N LEU A 70 -10.73 6.89 12.35
CA LEU A 70 -10.02 5.64 12.55
C LEU A 70 -10.77 4.75 13.53
N LYS A 71 -10.98 3.48 13.17
CA LYS A 71 -11.62 2.48 14.02
C LYS A 71 -10.65 1.33 14.28
N LEU A 72 -10.33 1.13 15.55
CA LEU A 72 -9.49 0.02 15.99
C LEU A 72 -10.35 -1.04 16.66
N SER A 73 -10.22 -2.28 16.22
CA SER A 73 -10.93 -3.41 16.82
C SER A 73 -9.99 -4.56 17.12
N VAL A 74 -10.33 -5.33 18.15
CA VAL A 74 -9.65 -6.57 18.54
C VAL A 74 -10.66 -7.70 18.48
N CYS A 75 -10.39 -8.73 17.70
CA CYS A 75 -11.29 -9.87 17.46
C CYS A 75 -12.72 -9.42 17.08
N GLY A 76 -12.83 -8.37 16.24
CA GLY A 76 -14.11 -7.82 15.77
C GLY A 76 -14.85 -6.94 16.79
N LYS A 77 -14.28 -6.69 17.97
CA LYS A 77 -14.85 -5.79 18.97
C LYS A 77 -14.09 -4.47 18.95
N GLU A 78 -14.80 -3.38 18.64
CA GLU A 78 -14.22 -2.03 18.65
C GLU A 78 -13.72 -1.69 20.08
N ILE A 79 -12.53 -1.08 20.13
CA ILE A 79 -11.90 -0.67 21.37
C ILE A 79 -11.65 0.83 21.39
N THR A 80 -11.68 1.42 22.57
CA THR A 80 -11.20 2.79 22.75
C THR A 80 -9.67 2.77 22.70
N SER A 81 -9.11 3.37 21.67
CA SER A 81 -7.67 3.41 21.43
C SER A 81 -7.07 4.75 21.83
N LYS A 82 -5.78 4.73 22.12
CA LYS A 82 -4.98 5.92 22.38
C LYS A 82 -4.09 6.19 21.16
N THR A 83 -4.06 7.42 20.69
CA THR A 83 -3.14 7.85 19.66
C THR A 83 -2.05 8.70 20.28
N GLU A 84 -0.80 8.32 20.06
CA GLU A 84 0.37 9.06 20.52
C GLU A 84 1.45 9.06 19.43
N LYS A 85 2.00 10.25 19.12
CA LYS A 85 3.08 10.43 18.12
C LYS A 85 2.79 9.78 16.75
N GLY A 86 1.52 9.85 16.30
CA GLY A 86 1.11 9.29 15.01
C GLY A 86 1.01 7.77 14.99
N ILE A 87 0.84 7.13 16.15
CA ILE A 87 0.60 5.70 16.27
C ILE A 87 -0.65 5.48 17.11
N ILE A 88 -1.55 4.63 16.64
CA ILE A 88 -2.74 4.18 17.36
C ILE A 88 -2.44 2.81 18.00
N TYR A 89 -2.73 2.67 19.30
CA TYR A 89 -2.32 1.52 20.10
C TYR A 89 -3.49 0.69 20.60
N ALA A 90 -3.24 -0.64 20.67
CA ALA A 90 -4.02 -1.60 21.43
C ALA A 90 -3.11 -2.29 22.45
N GLU A 91 -3.57 -2.39 23.69
CA GLU A 91 -2.83 -3.00 24.81
C GLU A 91 -3.54 -4.27 25.30
N GLY A 92 -2.80 -5.10 26.03
CA GLY A 92 -3.36 -6.31 26.65
C GLY A 92 -3.75 -7.39 25.65
N LEU A 93 -3.07 -7.46 24.52
CA LEU A 93 -3.32 -8.41 23.46
C LEU A 93 -2.66 -9.76 23.75
N LEU A 94 -3.32 -10.83 23.35
CA LEU A 94 -2.89 -12.20 23.52
C LEU A 94 -2.51 -12.86 22.19
N ALA A 95 -1.75 -13.92 22.27
CA ALA A 95 -1.47 -14.76 21.11
C ALA A 95 -2.77 -15.28 20.49
N GLY A 96 -2.92 -15.11 19.16
CA GLY A 96 -4.12 -15.43 18.42
C GLY A 96 -5.07 -14.26 18.19
N ASP A 97 -4.86 -13.11 18.85
CA ASP A 97 -5.70 -11.94 18.62
C ASP A 97 -5.52 -11.37 17.22
N LEU A 98 -6.64 -11.01 16.61
CA LEU A 98 -6.74 -10.28 15.35
C LEU A 98 -7.06 -8.82 15.64
N ILE A 99 -6.12 -7.94 15.37
CA ILE A 99 -6.28 -6.49 15.49
C ILE A 99 -6.55 -5.93 14.10
N THR A 100 -7.61 -5.14 13.98
CA THR A 100 -7.99 -4.52 12.71
C THR A 100 -8.10 -3.01 12.86
N LEU A 101 -7.39 -2.29 12.00
CA LEU A 101 -7.51 -0.85 11.83
C LEU A 101 -8.30 -0.57 10.55
N GLU A 102 -9.43 0.13 10.68
CA GLU A 102 -10.28 0.56 9.57
C GLU A 102 -10.30 2.09 9.47
N PHE A 103 -10.33 2.60 8.26
CA PHE A 103 -10.32 4.02 7.94
C PHE A 103 -10.94 4.29 6.57
N PRO A 104 -11.46 5.52 6.31
CA PRO A 104 -11.98 5.87 5.00
C PRO A 104 -10.85 5.94 3.95
N ILE A 105 -11.16 5.53 2.72
CA ILE A 105 -10.27 5.75 1.56
C ILE A 105 -11.00 6.65 0.57
N GLU A 106 -10.39 7.78 0.27
CA GLU A 106 -10.85 8.72 -0.72
C GLU A 106 -9.99 8.66 -1.98
N THR A 107 -10.59 8.96 -3.13
CA THR A 107 -9.85 9.20 -4.37
C THR A 107 -9.55 10.69 -4.46
N VAL A 108 -8.26 11.03 -4.56
CA VAL A 108 -7.78 12.42 -4.64
C VAL A 108 -7.09 12.63 -5.97
N GLU A 109 -7.54 13.66 -6.70
CA GLU A 109 -6.89 14.14 -7.91
C GLU A 109 -5.87 15.23 -7.55
N LYS A 110 -4.63 15.08 -8.04
CA LYS A 110 -3.56 16.07 -7.90
C LYS A 110 -3.03 16.44 -9.27
N LYS A 111 -2.69 17.71 -9.45
CA LYS A 111 -2.04 18.21 -10.65
C LYS A 111 -0.61 18.59 -10.35
N GLU A 112 0.30 18.01 -11.09
CA GLU A 112 1.74 18.27 -10.97
C GLU A 112 2.30 18.73 -12.31
N PHE A 113 3.19 19.73 -12.29
CA PHE A 113 3.88 20.19 -13.48
C PHE A 113 5.33 19.74 -13.43
N PHE A 114 5.68 18.82 -14.33
CA PHE A 114 7.01 18.23 -14.39
C PHE A 114 7.52 18.17 -15.82
N ALA A 115 8.80 18.52 -16.03
CA ALA A 115 9.47 18.48 -17.33
C ALA A 115 8.72 19.21 -18.46
N GLY A 116 8.08 20.36 -18.18
CA GLY A 116 7.36 21.17 -19.17
C GLY A 116 5.97 20.66 -19.52
N ARG A 117 5.43 19.70 -18.78
CA ARG A 117 4.10 19.09 -19.01
C ARG A 117 3.31 19.00 -17.71
N GLU A 118 2.01 19.22 -17.78
CA GLU A 118 1.08 18.98 -16.68
C GLU A 118 0.71 17.51 -16.65
N TYR A 119 0.71 16.92 -15.45
CA TYR A 119 0.24 15.57 -15.14
C TYR A 119 -0.90 15.65 -14.16
N THR A 120 -1.89 14.79 -14.33
CA THR A 120 -2.95 14.56 -13.37
C THR A 120 -2.75 13.20 -12.74
N GLU A 121 -2.55 13.19 -11.46
CA GLU A 121 -2.33 12.00 -10.64
C GLU A 121 -3.63 11.65 -9.90
N PHE A 122 -4.01 10.40 -9.94
CA PHE A 122 -5.13 9.88 -9.18
C PHE A 122 -4.60 9.02 -8.05
N TRP A 123 -4.86 9.46 -6.84
CA TRP A 123 -4.44 8.78 -5.63
C TRP A 123 -5.64 8.14 -4.93
N ARG A 124 -5.45 6.95 -4.38
CA ARG A 124 -6.42 6.29 -3.54
C ARG A 124 -5.73 5.85 -2.26
N GLY A 125 -6.01 6.57 -1.17
CA GLY A 125 -5.20 6.48 0.03
C GLY A 125 -3.75 6.89 -0.25
N GLY A 126 -2.80 6.02 0.07
CA GLY A 126 -1.36 6.22 -0.19
C GLY A 126 -0.88 5.74 -1.56
N ASP A 127 -1.75 5.15 -2.39
CA ASP A 127 -1.36 4.57 -3.67
C ASP A 127 -1.77 5.46 -4.84
N MET A 128 -0.81 5.73 -5.75
CA MET A 128 -1.13 6.33 -7.03
C MET A 128 -1.73 5.24 -7.93
N VAL A 129 -2.99 5.43 -8.33
CA VAL A 129 -3.75 4.42 -9.10
C VAL A 129 -3.82 4.73 -10.58
N ASP A 130 -3.70 6.00 -10.96
CA ASP A 130 -3.62 6.39 -12.38
C ASP A 130 -2.81 7.69 -12.54
N LEU A 131 -2.30 7.92 -13.76
CA LEU A 131 -1.53 9.11 -14.14
C LEU A 131 -1.88 9.52 -15.58
N LEU A 132 -2.30 10.77 -15.76
CA LEU A 132 -2.59 11.35 -17.07
C LEU A 132 -1.64 12.51 -17.38
N PRO A 133 -1.24 12.68 -18.65
CA PRO A 133 -1.49 11.79 -19.77
C PRO A 133 -0.64 10.52 -19.67
N ARG A 134 -1.23 9.41 -20.08
CA ARG A 134 -0.50 8.15 -20.19
C ARG A 134 0.60 8.25 -21.24
N GLY A 135 1.72 7.56 -21.05
CA GLY A 135 2.83 7.55 -21.99
C GLY A 135 2.44 6.93 -23.34
N GLU A 136 3.05 7.42 -24.42
CA GLU A 136 2.79 6.92 -25.77
C GLU A 136 3.48 5.58 -26.05
N HIS A 137 4.71 5.41 -25.57
CA HIS A 137 5.53 4.22 -25.82
C HIS A 137 5.65 3.28 -24.63
N ILE A 138 5.67 3.86 -23.43
CA ILE A 138 5.60 3.12 -22.17
C ILE A 138 4.50 3.81 -21.39
N ARG A 139 3.42 3.09 -21.13
CA ARG A 139 2.33 3.63 -20.32
C ARG A 139 2.82 3.78 -18.88
N LEU A 140 2.78 5.00 -18.39
CA LEU A 140 3.15 5.30 -17.02
C LEU A 140 2.11 4.68 -16.08
N TYR A 141 2.57 4.08 -14.98
CA TYR A 141 1.72 3.51 -13.94
C TYR A 141 0.71 2.46 -14.43
N GLN A 142 1.04 1.72 -15.46
CA GLN A 142 0.20 0.63 -15.90
C GLN A 142 0.43 -0.59 -14.98
N ARG A 143 -0.52 -0.82 -14.08
CA ARG A 143 -0.61 -2.06 -13.32
C ARG A 143 -1.47 -3.05 -14.11
N ASP A 144 -1.21 -4.33 -13.97
CA ASP A 144 -2.16 -5.36 -14.38
C ASP A 144 -3.23 -5.51 -13.28
N LEU A 145 -4.18 -4.60 -13.30
CA LEU A 145 -5.26 -4.59 -12.32
C LEU A 145 -6.22 -5.77 -12.48
N SER A 146 -6.14 -6.49 -13.61
CA SER A 146 -6.94 -7.70 -13.80
C SER A 146 -6.50 -8.83 -12.87
N LEU A 147 -5.28 -8.78 -12.37
CA LEU A 147 -4.72 -9.74 -11.41
C LEU A 147 -4.97 -9.32 -9.95
N ASP A 148 -5.47 -8.11 -9.71
CA ASP A 148 -5.77 -7.62 -8.37
C ASP A 148 -7.27 -7.76 -8.09
N PRO A 149 -7.70 -8.78 -7.31
CA PRO A 149 -9.11 -9.02 -7.04
C PRO A 149 -9.77 -7.87 -6.26
N TYR A 150 -8.98 -7.00 -5.66
CA TYR A 150 -9.44 -5.88 -4.86
C TYR A 150 -9.49 -4.56 -5.64
N TYR A 151 -9.06 -4.56 -6.89
CA TYR A 151 -9.06 -3.35 -7.72
C TYR A 151 -10.04 -3.47 -8.88
N PRO A 152 -11.27 -2.97 -8.74
CA PRO A 152 -12.20 -2.94 -9.86
C PRO A 152 -11.64 -2.02 -10.95
N LEU A 153 -11.53 -2.55 -12.16
CA LEU A 153 -11.18 -1.74 -13.33
C LEU A 153 -12.26 -0.68 -13.53
N PRO A 154 -11.91 0.60 -13.74
CA PRO A 154 -12.86 1.58 -14.24
C PRO A 154 -13.44 1.11 -15.57
N ASP A 155 -14.75 1.27 -15.77
CA ASP A 155 -15.51 0.77 -16.94
C ASP A 155 -14.97 1.31 -18.28
N ASP A 156 -14.22 2.41 -18.25
CA ASP A 156 -13.66 3.12 -19.41
C ASP A 156 -12.18 2.78 -19.69
N VAL A 157 -11.58 1.87 -18.92
CA VAL A 157 -10.17 1.49 -19.10
C VAL A 157 -10.05 0.11 -19.71
N GLU A 158 -9.65 0.04 -20.97
CA GLU A 158 -9.26 -1.21 -21.62
C GLU A 158 -7.87 -1.64 -21.11
N TYR A 159 -7.85 -2.65 -20.24
CA TYR A 159 -6.63 -3.17 -19.65
C TYR A 159 -6.09 -4.35 -20.47
N THR A 160 -4.92 -4.18 -21.07
CA THR A 160 -4.31 -5.25 -21.87
C THR A 160 -3.44 -6.21 -21.05
N GLY A 161 -3.27 -5.97 -19.75
CA GLY A 161 -2.48 -6.83 -18.86
C GLY A 161 -0.96 -6.87 -19.14
N VAL A 162 -0.50 -6.22 -20.20
CA VAL A 162 0.92 -6.18 -20.58
C VAL A 162 1.33 -4.73 -20.74
N ALA A 163 2.41 -4.33 -20.08
CA ALA A 163 3.03 -3.04 -20.37
C ALA A 163 3.27 -2.96 -21.88
N ASP A 164 2.62 -2.03 -22.57
CA ASP A 164 2.77 -1.83 -24.00
C ASP A 164 4.23 -1.42 -24.26
N ARG A 165 5.05 -2.42 -24.52
CA ARG A 165 6.42 -2.20 -24.99
C ARG A 165 6.31 -1.77 -26.42
N GLY A 166 5.99 -0.56 -26.73
CA GLY A 166 5.83 -0.02 -28.08
C GLY A 166 6.46 -0.89 -29.18
N PRO A 167 6.18 -0.68 -30.44
CA PRO A 167 6.56 -1.59 -31.52
C PRO A 167 8.04 -1.91 -31.43
N THR A 168 8.35 -3.18 -31.23
CA THR A 168 9.72 -3.70 -31.27
C THR A 168 10.29 -3.27 -32.61
N GLN A 169 11.29 -2.38 -32.60
CA GLN A 169 11.98 -2.02 -33.83
C GLN A 169 12.57 -3.30 -34.40
N GLN A 170 11.91 -3.87 -35.39
CA GLN A 170 12.51 -4.91 -36.20
C GLN A 170 13.74 -4.31 -36.82
N LYS A 171 14.92 -4.69 -36.31
CA LYS A 171 16.17 -4.44 -37.01
C LYS A 171 16.03 -5.08 -38.37
N SER A 172 15.87 -4.28 -39.39
CA SER A 172 15.97 -4.71 -40.76
C SER A 172 17.37 -5.27 -40.98
N GLN A 173 17.47 -6.59 -40.96
CA GLN A 173 18.67 -7.26 -41.45
C GLN A 173 18.67 -7.09 -42.95
N ASN A 174 19.27 -6.00 -43.46
CA ASN A 174 19.72 -5.92 -44.83
C ASN A 174 20.85 -6.91 -45.01
N LYS A 175 20.54 -8.11 -45.49
CA LYS A 175 21.53 -8.99 -46.14
C LYS A 175 21.87 -8.39 -47.50
N LYS A 176 23.13 -7.98 -47.67
CA LYS A 176 23.79 -7.97 -48.94
C LYS A 176 24.33 -9.33 -49.26
#